data_a70a35b62e81b78fa0a480995e3b9a12
#
_entry.id   a70a35b62e81b78fa0a480995e3b9a12
#
_cell.length_a   1.000
_cell.length_b   1.000
_cell.length_c   1.000
_cell.angle_alpha   90.00
_cell.angle_beta   90.00
_cell.angle_gamma   90.00
#
_symmetry.space_group_name_H-M   'P 1'
#
loop_
_entity.id
_entity.type
_entity.pdbx_description
1 polymer ?
#
loop_
_entity_poly.entity_id
_entity_poly.type
_entity_poly.pdbx_seq_one_letter_code
_entity_poly.pdbx_strand_id
1 'polypeptide(L)'
;MRYRYIFWDFNGTIIDDVRNSLGCVNDLLDRKNRPHITLDDYYNYVETPIIGFYRHILPPEEINFDEISKAFHEDYGKRIVNTRLADGAYELMHSLKEQGVHQYIVTSNHIDEVTDLVKRFGIYDCVEKILGADNTLSESKTQRAKELFDSLNINRNDAVFIGDTLHDLETANTLGIDYILVEYGHQGKKLLRSFGAYTVADLKGVEKILYDERRVDFHTHSTRSDGTMTPAELVQHAKNVGLSAFALTDHDSVDGIEEAQNEAEKIGVEFIPGIEFSAAEDTEIHIIGLYIDPRNEKLLKTINKLKGSRKRRMEDICRKLRSLGFEITHDEALLIGGGHFVGRAHIAKLIVQKGYCNTVQECFDKYIGLGKPAYSEKNELTATEAVESIRAAGGLAFLAHPHQTKYNLNQLEELLLKLKAVGLNGLEGYYSEYTPEHIADYRLLAQKLKLAFSGGSDFHGAMKPHIAMGTGKGNLNIPYYVLDNIKDIKSSQNS
;
A
#
# COMPACT_ATOMS: atom_id res chain seq x y z
N MET A 1 16.35 -4.62 14.13
CA MET A 1 16.27 -4.45 12.66
C MET A 1 14.97 -5.01 12.15
N ARG A 2 14.32 -4.32 11.19
CA ARG A 2 12.96 -4.64 10.74
C ARG A 2 12.88 -5.92 9.92
N TYR A 3 13.79 -6.13 8.98
CA TYR A 3 13.74 -7.23 8.02
C TYR A 3 14.86 -8.24 8.28
N ARG A 4 14.54 -9.53 8.17
CA ARG A 4 15.50 -10.64 8.28
C ARG A 4 15.90 -11.21 6.94
N TYR A 5 15.09 -10.96 5.89
CA TYR A 5 15.27 -11.51 4.55
C TYR A 5 15.27 -10.36 3.54
N ILE A 6 16.36 -10.19 2.81
CA ILE A 6 16.54 -9.15 1.82
C ILE A 6 16.75 -9.79 0.45
N PHE A 7 15.89 -9.40 -0.50
CA PHE A 7 16.01 -9.75 -1.90
C PHE A 7 16.54 -8.53 -2.65
N TRP A 8 17.73 -8.64 -3.17
CA TRP A 8 18.41 -7.57 -3.89
C TRP A 8 18.23 -7.73 -5.39
N ASP A 9 17.85 -6.68 -6.11
CA ASP A 9 18.25 -6.57 -7.51
C ASP A 9 19.75 -6.33 -7.64
N PHE A 10 20.32 -6.59 -8.80
CA PHE A 10 21.76 -6.50 -9.00
C PHE A 10 22.15 -5.23 -9.77
N ASN A 11 21.63 -5.05 -11.01
CA ASN A 11 21.94 -3.94 -11.89
C ASN A 11 21.28 -2.66 -11.45
N GLY A 12 22.02 -1.55 -11.38
CA GLY A 12 21.47 -0.28 -10.90
C GLY A 12 21.13 -0.26 -9.40
N THR A 13 21.34 -1.37 -8.69
CA THR A 13 21.07 -1.51 -7.26
C THR A 13 22.32 -1.85 -6.47
N ILE A 14 22.89 -3.06 -6.62
CA ILE A 14 24.17 -3.45 -6.01
C ILE A 14 25.33 -2.88 -6.79
N ILE A 15 25.25 -2.83 -8.12
CA ILE A 15 26.28 -2.29 -9.00
C ILE A 15 25.82 -0.98 -9.66
N ASP A 16 26.81 -0.07 -9.87
CA ASP A 16 26.65 1.18 -10.61
C ASP A 16 26.98 0.93 -12.09
N ASP A 17 25.95 0.55 -12.88
CA ASP A 17 26.12 0.18 -14.29
C ASP A 17 25.25 1.00 -15.26
N VAL A 18 24.52 1.99 -14.79
CA VAL A 18 23.66 2.85 -15.63
C VAL A 18 24.42 3.49 -16.79
N ARG A 19 25.65 3.98 -16.52
CA ARG A 19 26.52 4.57 -17.55
C ARG A 19 27.03 3.53 -18.56
N ASN A 20 27.18 2.27 -18.15
CA ASN A 20 27.53 1.18 -19.07
C ASN A 20 26.37 0.90 -20.03
N SER A 21 25.16 0.84 -19.51
CA SER A 21 23.93 0.65 -20.31
C SER A 21 23.70 1.81 -21.29
N LEU A 22 23.85 3.06 -20.81
CA LEU A 22 23.84 4.24 -21.69
C LEU A 22 24.91 4.15 -22.78
N GLY A 23 26.13 3.70 -22.45
CA GLY A 23 27.20 3.48 -23.40
C GLY A 23 26.82 2.45 -24.48
N CYS A 24 26.19 1.33 -24.11
CA CYS A 24 25.72 0.33 -25.07
C CYS A 24 24.63 0.91 -26.02
N VAL A 25 23.73 1.72 -25.48
CA VAL A 25 22.72 2.42 -26.31
C VAL A 25 23.40 3.38 -27.29
N ASN A 26 24.37 4.15 -26.85
CA ASN A 26 25.11 5.09 -27.71
C ASN A 26 25.96 4.37 -28.77
N ASP A 27 26.57 3.22 -28.45
CA ASP A 27 27.24 2.36 -29.44
C ASP A 27 26.26 1.83 -30.52
N LEU A 28 25.02 1.50 -30.12
CA LEU A 28 23.97 1.13 -31.06
C LEU A 28 23.60 2.31 -31.98
N LEU A 29 23.46 3.52 -31.42
CA LEU A 29 23.16 4.73 -32.17
C LEU A 29 24.29 5.08 -33.16
N ASP A 30 25.58 4.92 -32.78
CA ASP A 30 26.73 5.07 -33.68
C ASP A 30 26.63 4.11 -34.89
N ARG A 31 26.34 2.83 -34.64
CA ARG A 31 26.17 1.84 -35.72
C ARG A 31 25.06 2.19 -36.69
N LYS A 32 24.07 2.96 -36.21
CA LYS A 32 22.94 3.43 -37.02
C LYS A 32 23.08 4.87 -37.53
N ASN A 33 24.27 5.49 -37.34
CA ASN A 33 24.55 6.90 -37.69
C ASN A 33 23.55 7.87 -37.06
N ARG A 34 23.19 7.68 -35.79
CA ARG A 34 22.26 8.50 -35.04
C ARG A 34 23.02 9.28 -33.96
N PRO A 35 22.50 10.46 -33.52
CA PRO A 35 23.11 11.20 -32.41
C PRO A 35 23.00 10.45 -31.10
N HIS A 36 24.02 10.61 -30.26
CA HIS A 36 23.99 10.07 -28.88
C HIS A 36 22.87 10.71 -28.08
N ILE A 37 22.37 9.94 -27.10
CA ILE A 37 21.49 10.44 -26.04
C ILE A 37 22.30 10.73 -24.78
N THR A 38 21.79 11.69 -24.00
CA THR A 38 22.34 12.03 -22.68
C THR A 38 21.79 11.10 -21.59
N LEU A 39 22.33 11.19 -20.38
CA LEU A 39 21.80 10.46 -19.21
C LEU A 39 20.36 10.92 -18.88
N ASP A 40 20.09 12.22 -19.02
CA ASP A 40 18.75 12.77 -18.80
C ASP A 40 17.75 12.23 -19.85
N ASP A 41 18.16 12.10 -21.13
CA ASP A 41 17.34 11.48 -22.16
C ASP A 41 17.10 10.00 -21.81
N TYR A 42 18.12 9.28 -21.36
CA TYR A 42 18.00 7.88 -20.93
C TYR A 42 16.92 7.73 -19.86
N TYR A 43 16.97 8.53 -18.78
CA TYR A 43 15.96 8.50 -17.72
C TYR A 43 14.57 8.95 -18.18
N ASN A 44 14.47 9.84 -19.16
CA ASN A 44 13.18 10.28 -19.69
C ASN A 44 12.54 9.25 -20.64
N TYR A 45 13.34 8.41 -21.28
CA TYR A 45 12.88 7.45 -22.30
C TYR A 45 12.70 6.04 -21.74
N VAL A 46 13.37 5.70 -20.63
CA VAL A 46 13.24 4.36 -20.01
C VAL A 46 11.80 4.12 -19.57
N GLU A 47 11.19 3.12 -20.20
CA GLU A 47 9.82 2.69 -19.89
C GLU A 47 9.69 1.16 -19.96
N THR A 48 8.59 0.65 -19.46
CA THR A 48 8.27 -0.78 -19.49
C THR A 48 7.04 -1.00 -20.38
N PRO A 49 7.11 -1.91 -21.35
CA PRO A 49 8.26 -2.76 -21.72
C PRO A 49 9.38 -1.98 -22.42
N ILE A 50 10.61 -2.47 -22.29
CA ILE A 50 11.85 -1.80 -22.75
C ILE A 50 11.86 -1.47 -24.27
N ILE A 51 11.05 -2.15 -25.07
CA ILE A 51 10.90 -1.81 -26.50
C ILE A 51 10.36 -0.40 -26.71
N GLY A 52 9.61 0.15 -25.74
CA GLY A 52 9.16 1.54 -25.74
C GLY A 52 10.32 2.52 -25.76
N PHE A 53 11.35 2.28 -24.95
CA PHE A 53 12.58 3.08 -24.93
C PHE A 53 13.18 3.24 -26.34
N TYR A 54 13.29 2.15 -27.11
CA TYR A 54 13.87 2.20 -28.44
C TYR A 54 13.02 2.98 -29.44
N ARG A 55 11.71 3.12 -29.23
CA ARG A 55 10.82 3.94 -30.07
C ARG A 55 11.07 5.44 -29.93
N HIS A 56 11.69 5.88 -28.82
CA HIS A 56 12.10 7.28 -28.64
C HIS A 56 13.38 7.63 -29.40
N ILE A 57 14.23 6.63 -29.70
CA ILE A 57 15.58 6.85 -30.26
C ILE A 57 15.78 6.28 -31.66
N LEU A 58 14.88 5.41 -32.12
CA LEU A 58 14.92 4.77 -33.44
C LEU A 58 13.56 4.88 -34.14
N PRO A 59 13.52 5.04 -35.47
CA PRO A 59 12.30 4.92 -36.24
C PRO A 59 11.79 3.48 -36.23
N PRO A 60 10.46 3.25 -36.35
CA PRO A 60 9.85 1.91 -36.19
C PRO A 60 10.46 0.84 -37.13
N GLU A 61 10.86 1.19 -38.33
CA GLU A 61 11.46 0.28 -39.31
C GLU A 61 12.88 -0.19 -38.94
N GLU A 62 13.57 0.50 -38.06
CA GLU A 62 14.89 0.14 -37.55
C GLU A 62 14.85 -0.66 -36.23
N ILE A 63 13.66 -0.88 -35.65
CA ILE A 63 13.49 -1.60 -34.41
C ILE A 63 13.34 -3.09 -34.69
N ASN A 64 14.46 -3.81 -34.72
CA ASN A 64 14.49 -5.26 -34.59
C ASN A 64 14.96 -5.62 -33.19
N PHE A 65 14.03 -6.00 -32.31
CA PHE A 65 14.33 -6.18 -30.88
C PHE A 65 15.33 -7.31 -30.63
N ASP A 66 15.31 -8.38 -31.41
CA ASP A 66 16.25 -9.51 -31.25
C ASP A 66 17.69 -9.09 -31.58
N GLU A 67 17.87 -8.34 -32.66
CA GLU A 67 19.18 -7.79 -33.03
C GLU A 67 19.68 -6.76 -32.02
N ILE A 68 18.81 -5.87 -31.57
CA ILE A 68 19.12 -4.86 -30.57
C ILE A 68 19.54 -5.52 -29.25
N SER A 69 18.74 -6.49 -28.77
CA SER A 69 19.03 -7.23 -27.54
C SER A 69 20.36 -7.96 -27.61
N LYS A 70 20.62 -8.65 -28.73
CA LYS A 70 21.92 -9.34 -28.92
C LYS A 70 23.09 -8.37 -28.90
N ALA A 71 23.00 -7.28 -29.67
CA ALA A 71 24.06 -6.27 -29.72
C ALA A 71 24.29 -5.62 -28.34
N PHE A 72 23.19 -5.33 -27.61
CA PHE A 72 23.27 -4.80 -26.25
C PHE A 72 24.00 -5.76 -25.31
N HIS A 73 23.66 -7.04 -25.30
CA HIS A 73 24.33 -8.03 -24.43
C HIS A 73 25.84 -8.18 -24.76
N GLU A 74 26.18 -8.19 -26.06
CA GLU A 74 27.59 -8.26 -26.48
C GLU A 74 28.41 -7.03 -26.01
N ASP A 75 27.85 -5.83 -26.12
CA ASP A 75 28.54 -4.60 -25.72
C ASP A 75 28.53 -4.41 -24.19
N TYR A 76 27.45 -4.82 -23.54
CA TYR A 76 27.34 -4.79 -22.09
C TYR A 76 28.34 -5.74 -21.43
N GLY A 77 28.52 -6.97 -21.95
CA GLY A 77 29.53 -7.91 -21.49
C GLY A 77 30.97 -7.37 -21.54
N LYS A 78 31.30 -6.51 -22.52
CA LYS A 78 32.60 -5.83 -22.60
C LYS A 78 32.76 -4.72 -21.55
N ARG A 79 31.66 -4.05 -21.18
CA ARG A 79 31.65 -2.90 -20.27
C ARG A 79 31.54 -3.30 -18.81
N ILE A 80 30.82 -4.38 -18.50
CA ILE A 80 30.53 -4.81 -17.12
C ILE A 80 31.80 -5.21 -16.34
N VAL A 81 32.85 -5.61 -17.05
CA VAL A 81 34.16 -5.92 -16.42
C VAL A 81 34.79 -4.72 -15.68
N ASN A 82 34.41 -3.49 -16.06
CA ASN A 82 34.88 -2.25 -15.44
C ASN A 82 33.85 -1.65 -14.48
N THR A 83 32.72 -2.31 -14.26
CA THR A 83 31.69 -1.86 -13.32
C THR A 83 32.21 -1.92 -11.88
N ARG A 84 31.69 -1.03 -11.05
CA ARG A 84 31.96 -0.96 -9.61
C ARG A 84 30.69 -1.23 -8.81
N LEU A 85 30.86 -1.51 -7.54
CA LEU A 85 29.73 -1.50 -6.60
C LEU A 85 29.13 -0.10 -6.50
N ALA A 86 27.83 -0.04 -6.24
CA ALA A 86 27.18 1.19 -5.80
C ALA A 86 27.81 1.66 -4.47
N ASP A 87 27.86 2.97 -4.28
CA ASP A 87 28.51 3.57 -3.10
C ASP A 87 27.84 3.07 -1.80
N GLY A 88 28.60 2.41 -0.94
CA GLY A 88 28.14 1.84 0.34
C GLY A 88 27.59 0.41 0.25
N ALA A 89 27.53 -0.21 -0.95
CA ALA A 89 26.99 -1.57 -1.09
C ALA A 89 27.84 -2.62 -0.35
N TYR A 90 29.17 -2.50 -0.44
CA TYR A 90 30.09 -3.42 0.25
C TYR A 90 29.87 -3.41 1.76
N GLU A 91 29.91 -2.22 2.36
CA GLU A 91 29.77 -2.00 3.79
C GLU A 91 28.40 -2.46 4.30
N LEU A 92 27.34 -2.08 3.58
CA LEU A 92 25.97 -2.44 3.96
C LEU A 92 25.77 -3.96 3.94
N MET A 93 26.14 -4.63 2.84
CA MET A 93 25.92 -6.08 2.71
C MET A 93 26.72 -6.88 3.75
N HIS A 94 27.96 -6.46 4.07
CA HIS A 94 28.77 -7.08 5.12
C HIS A 94 28.17 -6.85 6.51
N SER A 95 27.75 -5.62 6.81
CA SER A 95 27.10 -5.29 8.09
C SER A 95 25.82 -6.11 8.30
N LEU A 96 25.02 -6.27 7.25
CA LEU A 96 23.78 -7.08 7.28
C LEU A 96 24.11 -8.57 7.53
N LYS A 97 25.13 -9.10 6.89
CA LYS A 97 25.61 -10.47 7.12
C LYS A 97 26.04 -10.68 8.57
N GLU A 98 26.85 -9.77 9.12
CA GLU A 98 27.31 -9.84 10.52
C GLU A 98 26.14 -9.84 11.52
N GLN A 99 25.02 -9.23 11.16
CA GLN A 99 23.79 -9.21 11.95
C GLN A 99 22.88 -10.43 11.70
N GLY A 100 23.30 -11.38 10.87
CA GLY A 100 22.55 -12.59 10.60
C GLY A 100 21.36 -12.40 9.65
N VAL A 101 21.41 -11.39 8.79
CA VAL A 101 20.39 -11.15 7.76
C VAL A 101 20.62 -12.06 6.58
N HIS A 102 19.56 -12.71 6.13
CA HIS A 102 19.56 -13.58 4.96
C HIS A 102 19.45 -12.72 3.69
N GLN A 103 20.44 -12.78 2.82
CA GLN A 103 20.51 -11.96 1.62
C GLN A 103 20.52 -12.83 0.36
N TYR A 104 19.67 -12.45 -0.60
CA TYR A 104 19.49 -13.14 -1.89
C TYR A 104 19.63 -12.14 -3.02
N ILE A 105 20.31 -12.50 -4.11
CA ILE A 105 20.34 -11.70 -5.34
C ILE A 105 19.33 -12.28 -6.33
N VAL A 106 18.50 -11.42 -6.89
CA VAL A 106 17.47 -11.76 -7.89
C VAL A 106 17.67 -10.87 -9.11
N THR A 107 18.14 -11.43 -10.20
CA THR A 107 18.57 -10.66 -11.39
C THR A 107 18.08 -11.28 -12.69
N SER A 108 18.01 -10.48 -13.75
CA SER A 108 17.78 -10.94 -15.12
C SER A 108 19.06 -11.38 -15.83
N ASN A 109 20.24 -11.10 -15.26
CA ASN A 109 21.54 -11.47 -15.84
C ASN A 109 21.79 -12.98 -15.68
N HIS A 110 22.74 -13.48 -16.48
CA HIS A 110 23.20 -14.85 -16.38
C HIS A 110 23.87 -15.13 -15.03
N ILE A 111 23.51 -16.26 -14.40
CA ILE A 111 23.95 -16.60 -13.04
C ILE A 111 25.48 -16.64 -12.89
N ASP A 112 26.19 -17.17 -13.89
CA ASP A 112 27.66 -17.27 -13.85
C ASP A 112 28.32 -15.90 -13.88
N GLU A 113 27.82 -14.97 -14.73
CA GLU A 113 28.33 -13.60 -14.81
C GLU A 113 28.20 -12.86 -13.48
N VAL A 114 27.01 -12.97 -12.86
CA VAL A 114 26.77 -12.35 -11.55
C VAL A 114 27.62 -12.99 -10.47
N THR A 115 27.78 -14.32 -10.50
CA THR A 115 28.61 -15.05 -9.54
C THR A 115 30.07 -14.61 -9.61
N ASP A 116 30.61 -14.41 -10.80
CA ASP A 116 31.97 -13.93 -11.00
C ASP A 116 32.15 -12.48 -10.51
N LEU A 117 31.14 -11.62 -10.76
CA LEU A 117 31.16 -10.24 -10.29
C LEU A 117 31.11 -10.14 -8.76
N VAL A 118 30.20 -10.86 -8.11
CA VAL A 118 30.08 -10.80 -6.64
C VAL A 118 31.32 -11.37 -5.93
N LYS A 119 31.98 -12.38 -6.53
CA LYS A 119 33.30 -12.88 -6.06
C LYS A 119 34.38 -11.81 -6.19
N ARG A 120 34.45 -11.17 -7.37
CA ARG A 120 35.39 -10.07 -7.62
C ARG A 120 35.20 -8.90 -6.66
N PHE A 121 33.95 -8.57 -6.34
CA PHE A 121 33.63 -7.49 -5.40
C PHE A 121 33.78 -7.89 -3.92
N GLY A 122 34.05 -9.16 -3.61
CA GLY A 122 34.21 -9.63 -2.23
C GLY A 122 32.91 -9.69 -1.44
N ILE A 123 31.74 -9.75 -2.11
CA ILE A 123 30.42 -9.83 -1.47
C ILE A 123 29.76 -11.21 -1.63
N TYR A 124 30.45 -12.18 -2.26
CA TYR A 124 29.91 -13.52 -2.49
C TYR A 124 29.45 -14.19 -1.19
N ASP A 125 30.25 -14.08 -0.14
CA ASP A 125 29.93 -14.66 1.17
C ASP A 125 28.80 -13.92 1.92
N CYS A 126 28.38 -12.76 1.45
CA CYS A 126 27.23 -12.03 2.01
C CYS A 126 25.89 -12.56 1.52
N VAL A 127 25.89 -13.41 0.47
CA VAL A 127 24.69 -13.83 -0.25
C VAL A 127 24.51 -15.34 -0.10
N GLU A 128 23.30 -15.78 0.29
CA GLU A 128 23.00 -17.21 0.42
C GLU A 128 22.68 -17.87 -0.92
N LYS A 129 22.05 -17.12 -1.84
CA LYS A 129 21.71 -17.61 -3.17
C LYS A 129 21.63 -16.49 -4.18
N ILE A 130 22.07 -16.80 -5.41
CA ILE A 130 21.94 -15.95 -6.58
C ILE A 130 20.90 -16.59 -7.50
N LEU A 131 19.88 -15.84 -7.87
CA LEU A 131 18.83 -16.24 -8.81
C LEU A 131 19.00 -15.44 -10.10
N GLY A 132 19.77 -15.98 -11.02
CA GLY A 132 20.02 -15.43 -12.36
C GLY A 132 19.33 -16.25 -13.45
N ALA A 133 19.46 -15.82 -14.70
CA ALA A 133 19.06 -16.60 -15.86
C ALA A 133 20.05 -17.76 -16.07
N ASP A 134 19.56 -18.93 -16.48
CA ASP A 134 20.35 -20.14 -16.72
C ASP A 134 20.34 -20.62 -18.17
N ASN A 135 20.07 -19.75 -19.14
CA ASN A 135 19.92 -20.03 -20.59
C ASN A 135 18.74 -20.94 -20.96
N THR A 136 17.99 -21.44 -20.04
CA THR A 136 16.77 -22.14 -20.36
C THR A 136 15.64 -21.14 -20.50
N LEU A 137 15.14 -21.02 -21.69
CA LEU A 137 13.96 -20.23 -22.07
C LEU A 137 12.90 -20.28 -21.01
N SER A 138 12.63 -19.16 -20.32
CA SER A 138 11.26 -18.81 -19.93
C SER A 138 10.95 -18.37 -18.50
N GLU A 139 11.78 -18.58 -17.49
CA GLU A 139 11.38 -18.10 -16.16
C GLU A 139 11.76 -16.65 -15.96
N SER A 140 10.74 -15.83 -15.67
CA SER A 140 10.96 -14.42 -15.35
C SER A 140 11.68 -14.27 -13.99
N LYS A 141 12.39 -13.15 -13.80
CA LYS A 141 12.97 -12.76 -12.50
C LYS A 141 11.96 -12.91 -11.36
N THR A 142 10.73 -12.46 -11.58
CA THR A 142 9.63 -12.55 -10.62
C THR A 142 9.27 -13.99 -10.28
N GLN A 143 9.22 -14.90 -11.27
CA GLN A 143 8.91 -16.30 -11.04
C GLN A 143 9.99 -17.00 -10.18
N ARG A 144 11.27 -16.80 -10.51
CA ARG A 144 12.39 -17.34 -9.72
C ARG A 144 12.39 -16.83 -8.27
N ALA A 145 12.09 -15.53 -8.10
CA ALA A 145 11.96 -14.93 -6.77
C ALA A 145 10.82 -15.58 -5.99
N LYS A 146 9.66 -15.80 -6.64
CA LYS A 146 8.48 -16.42 -6.02
C LYS A 146 8.77 -17.85 -5.58
N GLU A 147 9.38 -18.68 -6.41
CA GLU A 147 9.73 -20.05 -6.09
C GLU A 147 10.67 -20.14 -4.88
N LEU A 148 11.70 -19.29 -4.85
CA LEU A 148 12.57 -19.22 -3.68
C LEU A 148 11.78 -18.78 -2.44
N PHE A 149 11.02 -17.69 -2.53
CA PHE A 149 10.27 -17.16 -1.41
C PHE A 149 9.31 -18.20 -0.81
N ASP A 150 8.55 -18.89 -1.67
CA ASP A 150 7.61 -19.94 -1.25
C ASP A 150 8.35 -21.12 -0.59
N SER A 151 9.57 -21.47 -1.06
CA SER A 151 10.39 -22.53 -0.49
C SER A 151 10.95 -22.21 0.90
N LEU A 152 11.17 -20.92 1.19
CA LEU A 152 11.72 -20.46 2.47
C LEU A 152 10.67 -20.46 3.60
N ASN A 153 9.39 -20.47 3.28
CA ASN A 153 8.27 -20.43 4.24
C ASN A 153 8.43 -19.35 5.33
N ILE A 154 8.81 -18.15 4.92
CA ILE A 154 9.06 -16.99 5.78
C ILE A 154 7.85 -16.08 5.91
N ASN A 155 7.81 -15.29 6.99
CA ASN A 155 6.78 -14.28 7.14
C ASN A 155 7.05 -13.11 6.19
N ARG A 156 6.05 -12.67 5.44
CA ARG A 156 6.15 -11.55 4.50
C ARG A 156 6.60 -10.24 5.16
N ASN A 157 6.18 -10.01 6.40
CA ASN A 157 6.58 -8.83 7.16
C ASN A 157 8.08 -8.79 7.53
N ASP A 158 8.78 -9.92 7.44
CA ASP A 158 10.20 -10.04 7.72
C ASP A 158 11.07 -9.92 6.46
N ALA A 159 10.45 -9.69 5.29
CA ALA A 159 11.12 -9.66 4.00
C ALA A 159 10.93 -8.31 3.28
N VAL A 160 11.97 -7.92 2.53
CA VAL A 160 11.96 -6.72 1.69
C VAL A 160 12.69 -6.98 0.38
N PHE A 161 12.17 -6.41 -0.72
CA PHE A 161 12.84 -6.36 -2.01
C PHE A 161 13.49 -4.98 -2.21
N ILE A 162 14.77 -4.95 -2.57
CA ILE A 162 15.51 -3.71 -2.84
C ILE A 162 15.91 -3.71 -4.30
N GLY A 163 15.50 -2.68 -5.04
CA GLY A 163 15.72 -2.55 -6.47
C GLY A 163 15.67 -1.11 -6.94
N ASP A 164 15.71 -0.91 -8.25
CA ASP A 164 15.74 0.42 -8.88
C ASP A 164 14.72 0.58 -10.01
N THR A 165 13.88 -0.45 -10.26
CA THR A 165 12.93 -0.43 -11.37
C THR A 165 11.50 -0.77 -10.97
N LEU A 166 10.55 -0.44 -11.86
CA LEU A 166 9.15 -0.86 -11.72
C LEU A 166 8.97 -2.38 -11.78
N HIS A 167 9.94 -3.11 -12.40
CA HIS A 167 9.93 -4.57 -12.39
C HIS A 167 10.28 -5.14 -11.01
N ASP A 168 11.13 -4.45 -10.24
CA ASP A 168 11.42 -4.81 -8.85
C ASP A 168 10.22 -4.54 -7.95
N LEU A 169 9.55 -3.41 -8.17
CA LEU A 169 8.27 -3.12 -7.51
C LEU A 169 7.21 -4.20 -7.82
N GLU A 170 7.08 -4.60 -9.08
CA GLU A 170 6.17 -5.69 -9.51
C GLU A 170 6.54 -7.00 -8.83
N THR A 171 7.84 -7.32 -8.75
CA THR A 171 8.33 -8.52 -8.07
C THR A 171 7.97 -8.50 -6.59
N ALA A 172 8.27 -7.40 -5.87
CA ALA A 172 7.90 -7.23 -4.47
C ALA A 172 6.39 -7.36 -4.24
N ASN A 173 5.58 -6.70 -5.08
CA ASN A 173 4.12 -6.77 -5.00
C ASN A 173 3.60 -8.19 -5.26
N THR A 174 4.17 -8.92 -6.22
CA THR A 174 3.81 -10.33 -6.50
C THR A 174 4.13 -11.24 -5.31
N LEU A 175 5.25 -11.00 -4.63
CA LEU A 175 5.62 -11.72 -3.41
C LEU A 175 4.77 -11.28 -2.20
N GLY A 176 4.12 -10.13 -2.27
CA GLY A 176 3.38 -9.52 -1.15
C GLY A 176 4.29 -9.06 -0.01
N ILE A 177 5.53 -8.67 -0.32
CA ILE A 177 6.53 -8.17 0.64
C ILE A 177 6.73 -6.66 0.48
N ASP A 178 7.43 -6.06 1.44
CA ASP A 178 7.80 -4.65 1.36
C ASP A 178 8.87 -4.41 0.28
N TYR A 179 9.01 -3.16 -0.17
CA TYR A 179 10.01 -2.76 -1.16
C TYR A 179 10.73 -1.48 -0.76
N ILE A 180 11.96 -1.33 -1.25
CA ILE A 180 12.72 -0.08 -1.19
C ILE A 180 13.32 0.14 -2.58
N LEU A 181 12.97 1.26 -3.24
CA LEU A 181 13.51 1.59 -4.55
C LEU A 181 14.53 2.71 -4.46
N VAL A 182 15.69 2.52 -5.10
CA VAL A 182 16.77 3.51 -5.16
C VAL A 182 16.63 4.41 -6.41
N GLU A 183 17.00 5.69 -6.28
CA GLU A 183 16.84 6.70 -7.33
C GLU A 183 18.04 6.80 -8.29
N TYR A 184 19.16 6.14 -7.96
CA TYR A 184 20.41 6.21 -8.77
C TYR A 184 20.51 5.15 -9.86
N GLY A 185 19.57 4.20 -9.91
CA GLY A 185 19.58 3.09 -10.86
C GLY A 185 19.05 3.43 -12.25
N HIS A 186 18.54 2.42 -12.98
CA HIS A 186 18.08 2.57 -14.36
C HIS A 186 16.79 3.38 -14.51
N GLN A 187 15.93 3.40 -13.49
CA GLN A 187 14.70 4.19 -13.52
C GLN A 187 14.76 5.31 -12.46
N GLY A 188 14.73 6.54 -12.94
CA GLY A 188 14.88 7.70 -12.07
C GLY A 188 13.64 7.97 -11.20
N LYS A 189 13.86 8.75 -10.13
CA LYS A 189 12.87 9.19 -9.15
C LYS A 189 11.51 9.59 -9.73
N LYS A 190 11.51 10.42 -10.78
CA LYS A 190 10.28 10.95 -11.38
C LYS A 190 9.36 9.83 -11.90
N LEU A 191 9.94 8.83 -12.58
CA LEU A 191 9.19 7.71 -13.10
C LEU A 191 8.66 6.84 -11.95
N LEU A 192 9.54 6.40 -11.03
CA LEU A 192 9.17 5.53 -9.92
C LEU A 192 8.05 6.15 -9.05
N ARG A 193 8.19 7.42 -8.69
CA ARG A 193 7.19 8.15 -7.89
C ARG A 193 5.86 8.36 -8.64
N SER A 194 5.89 8.42 -9.97
CA SER A 194 4.65 8.52 -10.78
C SER A 194 3.77 7.27 -10.68
N PHE A 195 4.32 6.16 -10.18
CA PHE A 195 3.62 4.91 -9.89
C PHE A 195 3.21 4.78 -8.40
N GLY A 196 3.28 5.86 -7.64
CA GLY A 196 2.94 5.86 -6.21
C GLY A 196 4.00 5.22 -5.32
N ALA A 197 5.19 4.88 -5.86
CA ALA A 197 6.23 4.22 -5.11
C ALA A 197 7.04 5.20 -4.25
N TYR A 198 7.40 4.77 -3.05
CA TYR A 198 8.39 5.45 -2.22
C TYR A 198 9.80 5.12 -2.70
N THR A 199 10.68 6.12 -2.72
CA THR A 199 12.04 5.98 -3.22
C THR A 199 13.04 6.65 -2.29
N VAL A 200 14.27 6.14 -2.27
CA VAL A 200 15.41 6.71 -1.53
C VAL A 200 16.55 7.09 -2.46
N ALA A 201 17.30 8.12 -2.09
CA ALA A 201 18.35 8.64 -2.94
C ALA A 201 19.54 7.69 -3.14
N ASP A 202 19.87 6.91 -2.10
CA ASP A 202 21.08 6.07 -2.04
C ASP A 202 20.94 4.90 -1.04
N LEU A 203 21.98 4.10 -0.91
CA LEU A 203 22.03 2.97 0.03
C LEU A 203 22.03 3.40 1.52
N LYS A 204 22.39 4.63 1.84
CA LYS A 204 22.20 5.16 3.21
C LYS A 204 20.73 5.34 3.53
N GLY A 205 19.95 5.76 2.54
CA GLY A 205 18.48 5.79 2.65
C GLY A 205 17.89 4.39 2.84
N VAL A 206 18.40 3.39 2.11
CA VAL A 206 18.05 1.98 2.30
C VAL A 206 18.38 1.53 3.73
N GLU A 207 19.61 1.74 4.19
CA GLU A 207 20.05 1.38 5.54
C GLU A 207 19.12 1.99 6.60
N LYS A 208 18.79 3.28 6.49
CA LYS A 208 17.88 3.96 7.40
C LYS A 208 16.53 3.25 7.52
N ILE A 209 15.95 2.80 6.40
CA ILE A 209 14.67 2.07 6.41
C ILE A 209 14.83 0.68 7.03
N LEU A 210 15.91 -0.04 6.73
CA LEU A 210 16.16 -1.38 7.27
C LEU A 210 16.26 -1.38 8.80
N TYR A 211 16.77 -0.29 9.38
CA TYR A 211 16.87 -0.11 10.84
C TYR A 211 15.68 0.65 11.46
N ASP A 212 14.73 1.13 10.65
CA ASP A 212 13.55 1.86 11.15
C ASP A 212 12.47 0.88 11.63
N GLU A 213 12.38 0.69 12.92
CA GLU A 213 11.37 -0.18 13.56
C GLU A 213 10.03 0.54 13.82
N ARG A 214 9.93 1.83 13.46
CA ARG A 214 8.70 2.59 13.63
C ARG A 214 7.56 2.00 12.79
N ARG A 215 6.37 1.93 13.40
CA ARG A 215 5.16 1.40 12.79
C ARG A 215 4.04 2.43 12.82
N VAL A 216 3.11 2.29 11.89
CA VAL A 216 1.94 3.17 11.74
C VAL A 216 0.65 2.38 11.59
N ASP A 217 -0.48 3.02 11.84
CA ASP A 217 -1.82 2.48 11.61
C ASP A 217 -2.74 3.63 11.14
N PHE A 218 -3.24 3.56 9.89
CA PHE A 218 -4.04 4.64 9.30
C PHE A 218 -5.54 4.37 9.33
N HIS A 219 -5.99 3.28 10.01
CA HIS A 219 -7.39 2.91 10.02
C HIS A 219 -7.79 2.42 11.41
N THR A 220 -8.38 3.32 12.20
CA THR A 220 -8.82 3.02 13.57
C THR A 220 -10.10 3.78 13.92
N HIS A 221 -10.90 3.20 14.80
CA HIS A 221 -12.20 3.73 15.20
C HIS A 221 -12.33 3.95 16.70
N SER A 222 -12.99 5.05 17.08
CA SER A 222 -13.29 5.41 18.44
C SER A 222 -14.79 5.32 18.77
N THR A 223 -15.16 5.69 20.01
CA THR A 223 -16.57 5.83 20.43
C THR A 223 -17.33 6.94 19.68
N ARG A 224 -16.66 7.72 18.82
CA ARG A 224 -17.32 8.70 17.95
C ARG A 224 -17.94 8.06 16.71
N SER A 225 -17.64 6.77 16.48
CA SER A 225 -18.35 5.88 15.58
C SER A 225 -18.73 4.56 16.26
N ASP A 226 -18.09 3.46 15.92
CA ASP A 226 -18.41 2.12 16.41
C ASP A 226 -17.25 1.41 17.12
N GLY A 227 -16.18 2.12 17.40
CA GLY A 227 -15.14 1.66 18.32
C GLY A 227 -15.57 1.69 19.78
N THR A 228 -14.79 1.11 20.68
CA THR A 228 -15.11 1.02 22.11
C THR A 228 -14.22 1.88 23.00
N MET A 229 -13.16 2.49 22.46
CA MET A 229 -12.28 3.41 23.17
C MET A 229 -12.66 4.86 22.83
N THR A 230 -12.60 5.75 23.79
CA THR A 230 -12.67 7.20 23.51
C THR A 230 -11.48 7.62 22.65
N PRO A 231 -11.57 8.76 21.93
CA PRO A 231 -10.42 9.23 21.15
C PRO A 231 -9.13 9.36 21.97
N ALA A 232 -9.21 9.86 23.20
CA ALA A 232 -8.05 9.97 24.09
C ALA A 232 -7.50 8.59 24.52
N GLU A 233 -8.37 7.63 24.89
CA GLU A 233 -7.95 6.26 25.19
C GLU A 233 -7.30 5.57 24.00
N LEU A 234 -7.79 5.82 22.77
CA LEU A 234 -7.22 5.29 21.56
C LEU A 234 -5.79 5.80 21.31
N VAL A 235 -5.53 7.09 21.57
CA VAL A 235 -4.19 7.70 21.51
C VAL A 235 -3.25 7.03 22.52
N GLN A 236 -3.70 6.87 23.77
CA GLN A 236 -2.93 6.17 24.81
C GLN A 236 -2.63 4.72 24.41
N HIS A 237 -3.61 4.04 23.82
CA HIS A 237 -3.45 2.68 23.32
C HIS A 237 -2.43 2.61 22.19
N ALA A 238 -2.47 3.52 21.21
CA ALA A 238 -1.48 3.62 20.14
C ALA A 238 -0.05 3.74 20.69
N LYS A 239 0.14 4.58 21.69
CA LYS A 239 1.42 4.72 22.41
C LYS A 239 1.86 3.40 23.08
N ASN A 240 0.94 2.76 23.80
CA ASN A 240 1.22 1.54 24.55
C ASN A 240 1.60 0.35 23.65
N VAL A 241 1.02 0.25 22.45
CA VAL A 241 1.38 -0.79 21.47
C VAL A 241 2.59 -0.41 20.61
N GLY A 242 3.20 0.76 20.86
CA GLY A 242 4.45 1.20 20.22
C GLY A 242 4.27 1.73 18.80
N LEU A 243 3.11 2.29 18.46
CA LEU A 243 2.94 3.01 17.20
C LEU A 243 3.63 4.38 17.29
N SER A 244 4.30 4.75 16.22
CA SER A 244 4.90 6.08 16.05
C SER A 244 3.93 7.09 15.49
N ALA A 245 2.98 6.63 14.66
CA ALA A 245 1.91 7.45 14.11
C ALA A 245 0.64 6.61 13.93
N PHE A 246 -0.52 7.26 14.03
CA PHE A 246 -1.80 6.63 13.69
C PHE A 246 -2.81 7.66 13.20
N ALA A 247 -3.85 7.21 12.47
CA ALA A 247 -4.99 8.02 12.09
C ALA A 247 -6.25 7.59 12.84
N LEU A 248 -7.06 8.56 13.26
CA LEU A 248 -8.44 8.33 13.67
C LEU A 248 -9.34 8.53 12.45
N THR A 249 -10.06 7.48 12.06
CA THR A 249 -10.86 7.42 10.85
C THR A 249 -12.30 6.99 11.13
N ASP A 250 -12.93 7.60 12.13
CA ASP A 250 -14.31 7.29 12.53
C ASP A 250 -15.29 7.35 11.35
N HIS A 251 -16.25 6.43 11.32
CA HIS A 251 -17.28 6.36 10.29
C HIS A 251 -18.15 7.63 10.24
N ASP A 252 -18.08 8.36 9.10
CA ASP A 252 -18.85 9.56 8.79
C ASP A 252 -18.83 10.60 9.91
N SER A 253 -17.72 10.69 10.66
CA SER A 253 -17.56 11.59 11.79
C SER A 253 -16.14 12.14 11.92
N VAL A 254 -16.06 13.41 12.31
CA VAL A 254 -14.79 14.08 12.70
C VAL A 254 -14.82 14.54 14.17
N ASP A 255 -15.87 14.13 14.91
CA ASP A 255 -16.14 14.63 16.27
C ASP A 255 -15.08 14.22 17.30
N GLY A 256 -14.25 13.23 16.99
CA GLY A 256 -13.16 12.74 17.85
C GLY A 256 -11.80 13.38 17.59
N ILE A 257 -11.64 14.11 16.48
CA ILE A 257 -10.32 14.56 16.02
C ILE A 257 -9.67 15.54 17.00
N GLU A 258 -10.40 16.53 17.51
CA GLU A 258 -9.84 17.52 18.43
C GLU A 258 -9.39 16.87 19.75
N GLU A 259 -10.18 15.95 20.30
CA GLU A 259 -9.82 15.19 21.52
C GLU A 259 -8.57 14.34 21.29
N ALA A 260 -8.50 13.60 20.16
CA ALA A 260 -7.35 12.78 19.83
C ALA A 260 -6.08 13.63 19.57
N GLN A 261 -6.19 14.74 18.83
CA GLN A 261 -5.09 15.65 18.55
C GLN A 261 -4.48 16.21 19.84
N ASN A 262 -5.34 16.72 20.75
CA ASN A 262 -4.90 17.28 22.02
C ASN A 262 -4.18 16.25 22.90
N GLU A 263 -4.66 15.00 22.91
CA GLU A 263 -4.02 13.94 23.69
C GLU A 263 -2.71 13.48 23.02
N ALA A 264 -2.66 13.38 21.70
CA ALA A 264 -1.48 12.98 20.95
C ALA A 264 -0.32 13.98 21.14
N GLU A 265 -0.60 15.29 21.14
CA GLU A 265 0.38 16.35 21.43
C GLU A 265 0.97 16.22 22.84
N LYS A 266 0.16 15.88 23.87
CA LYS A 266 0.62 15.71 25.24
C LYS A 266 1.58 14.54 25.41
N ILE A 267 1.32 13.44 24.71
CA ILE A 267 2.09 12.20 24.91
C ILE A 267 3.14 11.94 23.84
N GLY A 268 3.19 12.78 22.79
CA GLY A 268 4.21 12.71 21.73
C GLY A 268 4.00 11.51 20.78
N VAL A 269 2.78 11.27 20.33
CA VAL A 269 2.43 10.35 19.23
C VAL A 269 2.06 11.19 18.02
N GLU A 270 2.55 10.85 16.84
CA GLU A 270 2.15 11.54 15.61
C GLU A 270 0.70 11.16 15.26
N PHE A 271 -0.17 12.17 15.21
CA PHE A 271 -1.59 12.00 14.91
C PHE A 271 -1.95 12.52 13.51
N ILE A 272 -2.76 11.74 12.80
CA ILE A 272 -3.24 12.08 11.46
C ILE A 272 -4.76 12.23 11.53
N PRO A 273 -5.29 13.45 11.29
CA PRO A 273 -6.74 13.65 11.23
C PRO A 273 -7.32 12.93 10.01
N GLY A 274 -8.27 12.06 10.23
CA GLY A 274 -8.88 11.24 9.20
C GLY A 274 -10.38 11.10 9.33
N ILE A 275 -10.99 10.41 8.39
CA ILE A 275 -12.39 10.01 8.35
C ILE A 275 -12.51 8.75 7.49
N GLU A 276 -13.45 7.86 7.82
CA GLU A 276 -13.89 6.83 6.90
C GLU A 276 -15.32 7.11 6.45
N PHE A 277 -15.49 7.43 5.17
CA PHE A 277 -16.82 7.55 4.58
C PHE A 277 -17.36 6.19 4.19
N SER A 278 -18.58 5.90 4.66
CA SER A 278 -19.38 4.78 4.16
C SER A 278 -20.14 5.24 2.92
N ALA A 279 -19.73 4.86 1.74
CA ALA A 279 -20.38 5.16 0.46
C ALA A 279 -21.20 3.98 -0.06
N ALA A 280 -22.07 4.23 -1.03
CA ALA A 280 -22.85 3.22 -1.72
C ALA A 280 -22.66 3.33 -3.23
N GLU A 281 -22.40 2.19 -3.82
CA GLU A 281 -22.50 1.92 -5.24
C GLU A 281 -23.52 0.75 -5.38
N ASP A 282 -23.28 -0.22 -6.21
CA ASP A 282 -24.03 -1.50 -6.20
C ASP A 282 -23.67 -2.40 -4.99
N THR A 283 -22.62 -2.04 -4.28
CA THR A 283 -22.16 -2.63 -3.00
C THR A 283 -21.75 -1.53 -2.01
N GLU A 284 -21.45 -1.90 -0.78
CA GLU A 284 -20.91 -0.97 0.22
C GLU A 284 -19.44 -0.71 -0.05
N ILE A 285 -19.06 0.57 -0.21
CA ILE A 285 -17.72 1.05 -0.49
C ILE A 285 -17.29 1.98 0.64
N HIS A 286 -16.09 1.78 1.18
CA HIS A 286 -15.57 2.70 2.17
C HIS A 286 -14.37 3.48 1.61
N ILE A 287 -14.31 4.79 1.92
CA ILE A 287 -13.24 5.69 1.48
C ILE A 287 -12.63 6.36 2.70
N ILE A 288 -11.35 6.08 2.94
CA ILE A 288 -10.57 6.74 3.98
C ILE A 288 -10.07 8.08 3.47
N GLY A 289 -10.25 9.13 4.29
CA GLY A 289 -9.61 10.42 4.15
C GLY A 289 -8.51 10.57 5.19
N LEU A 290 -7.30 10.93 4.77
CA LEU A 290 -6.18 11.26 5.65
C LEU A 290 -5.78 12.71 5.47
N TYR A 291 -5.27 13.37 6.55
CA TYR A 291 -4.87 14.78 6.54
C TYR A 291 -6.01 15.72 6.15
N ILE A 292 -7.25 15.42 6.55
CA ILE A 292 -8.41 16.28 6.33
C ILE A 292 -8.37 17.50 7.26
N ASP A 293 -8.92 18.64 6.80
CA ASP A 293 -9.32 19.72 7.69
C ASP A 293 -10.72 19.43 8.25
N PRO A 294 -10.84 19.08 9.56
CA PRO A 294 -12.12 18.73 10.16
C PRO A 294 -13.12 19.89 10.24
N ARG A 295 -12.67 21.13 9.97
CA ARG A 295 -13.51 22.34 9.98
C ARG A 295 -13.98 22.74 8.58
N ASN A 296 -13.60 21.99 7.54
CA ASN A 296 -13.98 22.30 6.17
C ASN A 296 -15.50 22.25 5.99
N GLU A 297 -16.09 23.32 5.47
CA GLU A 297 -17.56 23.45 5.33
C GLU A 297 -18.18 22.40 4.43
N LYS A 298 -17.54 22.03 3.31
CA LYS A 298 -18.07 21.01 2.38
C LYS A 298 -18.05 19.64 3.06
N LEU A 299 -16.99 19.30 3.77
CA LEU A 299 -16.87 18.07 4.55
C LEU A 299 -17.99 18.00 5.60
N LEU A 300 -18.15 19.05 6.40
CA LEU A 300 -19.17 19.10 7.45
C LEU A 300 -20.60 19.03 6.90
N LYS A 301 -20.90 19.66 5.75
CA LYS A 301 -22.19 19.51 5.06
C LYS A 301 -22.45 18.05 4.65
N THR A 302 -21.45 17.37 4.09
CA THR A 302 -21.53 15.96 3.71
C THR A 302 -21.79 15.09 4.94
N ILE A 303 -21.03 15.26 6.01
CA ILE A 303 -21.19 14.52 7.28
C ILE A 303 -22.60 14.72 7.86
N ASN A 304 -23.08 15.96 7.91
CA ASN A 304 -24.42 16.26 8.45
C ASN A 304 -25.56 15.63 7.62
N LYS A 305 -25.43 15.61 6.30
CA LYS A 305 -26.37 14.89 5.41
C LYS A 305 -26.38 13.39 5.74
N LEU A 306 -25.22 12.77 5.95
CA LEU A 306 -25.08 11.36 6.28
C LEU A 306 -25.61 11.03 7.68
N LYS A 307 -25.28 11.84 8.70
CA LYS A 307 -25.80 11.66 10.07
C LYS A 307 -27.35 11.64 10.07
N GLY A 308 -27.98 12.57 9.36
CA GLY A 308 -29.44 12.63 9.23
C GLY A 308 -30.02 11.42 8.48
N SER A 309 -29.38 10.97 7.42
CA SER A 309 -29.79 9.78 6.66
C SER A 309 -29.65 8.51 7.49
N ARG A 310 -28.52 8.36 8.19
CA ARG A 310 -28.25 7.21 9.07
C ARG A 310 -29.29 7.10 10.18
N LYS A 311 -29.60 8.20 10.85
CA LYS A 311 -30.63 8.20 11.90
C LYS A 311 -31.97 7.65 11.37
N ARG A 312 -32.47 8.19 10.25
CA ARG A 312 -33.71 7.71 9.62
C ARG A 312 -33.66 6.22 9.26
N ARG A 313 -32.54 5.75 8.72
CA ARG A 313 -32.31 4.34 8.39
C ARG A 313 -32.37 3.43 9.63
N MET A 314 -31.70 3.81 10.71
CA MET A 314 -31.71 3.01 11.96
C MET A 314 -33.10 2.98 12.59
N GLU A 315 -33.84 4.08 12.56
CA GLU A 315 -35.23 4.15 13.00
C GLU A 315 -36.13 3.23 12.15
N ASP A 316 -35.91 3.18 10.82
CA ASP A 316 -36.65 2.29 9.91
C ASP A 316 -36.34 0.81 10.17
N ILE A 317 -35.07 0.44 10.37
CA ILE A 317 -34.67 -0.92 10.77
C ILE A 317 -35.35 -1.32 12.07
N CYS A 318 -35.31 -0.47 13.10
CA CYS A 318 -35.98 -0.74 14.38
C CYS A 318 -37.50 -0.88 14.20
N ARG A 319 -38.09 -0.07 13.34
CA ARG A 319 -39.54 -0.17 13.03
C ARG A 319 -39.88 -1.51 12.35
N LYS A 320 -39.07 -1.95 11.36
CA LYS A 320 -39.22 -3.24 10.66
C LYS A 320 -39.00 -4.42 11.62
N LEU A 321 -37.99 -4.35 12.50
CA LEU A 321 -37.76 -5.36 13.52
C LEU A 321 -38.95 -5.47 14.50
N ARG A 322 -39.54 -4.35 14.92
CA ARG A 322 -40.76 -4.38 15.76
C ARG A 322 -41.93 -5.07 15.05
N SER A 323 -42.12 -4.88 13.75
CA SER A 323 -43.16 -5.61 13.00
C SER A 323 -42.88 -7.12 12.91
N LEU A 324 -41.64 -7.56 13.16
CA LEU A 324 -41.24 -8.97 13.27
C LEU A 324 -41.30 -9.51 14.71
N GLY A 325 -41.79 -8.71 15.68
CA GLY A 325 -41.92 -9.12 17.07
C GLY A 325 -40.70 -8.83 17.98
N PHE A 326 -39.72 -8.04 17.50
CA PHE A 326 -38.57 -7.64 18.30
C PHE A 326 -38.88 -6.36 19.09
N GLU A 327 -38.83 -6.41 20.39
CA GLU A 327 -39.01 -5.23 21.27
C GLU A 327 -37.70 -4.43 21.37
N ILE A 328 -37.40 -3.65 20.32
CA ILE A 328 -36.19 -2.81 20.24
C ILE A 328 -36.49 -1.41 19.74
N THR A 329 -35.77 -0.43 20.25
CA THR A 329 -35.89 0.97 19.85
C THR A 329 -34.53 1.52 19.40
N HIS A 330 -34.59 2.63 18.64
CA HIS A 330 -33.40 3.38 18.24
C HIS A 330 -32.65 3.90 19.46
N ASP A 331 -33.36 4.39 20.50
CA ASP A 331 -32.75 4.99 21.68
C ASP A 331 -32.01 3.96 22.52
N GLU A 332 -32.50 2.72 22.63
CA GLU A 332 -31.78 1.63 23.26
C GLU A 332 -30.48 1.27 22.47
N ALA A 333 -30.56 1.25 21.15
CA ALA A 333 -29.39 1.00 20.31
C ALA A 333 -28.36 2.17 20.40
N LEU A 334 -28.85 3.41 20.59
CA LEU A 334 -28.01 4.59 20.79
C LEU A 334 -27.23 4.50 22.11
N LEU A 335 -27.85 3.99 23.18
CA LEU A 335 -27.15 3.76 24.47
C LEU A 335 -26.02 2.75 24.33
N ILE A 336 -26.20 1.69 23.52
CA ILE A 336 -25.13 0.71 23.23
C ILE A 336 -24.00 1.36 22.42
N GLY A 337 -24.32 2.33 21.55
CA GLY A 337 -23.37 3.14 20.79
C GLY A 337 -22.77 4.32 21.56
N GLY A 338 -22.86 4.34 22.88
CA GLY A 338 -22.29 5.41 23.71
C GLY A 338 -23.01 6.76 23.63
N GLY A 339 -24.22 6.80 23.09
CA GLY A 339 -25.04 8.02 22.98
C GLY A 339 -24.75 8.93 21.80
N HIS A 340 -23.76 8.60 20.98
CA HIS A 340 -23.31 9.46 19.87
C HIS A 340 -23.56 8.88 18.47
N PHE A 341 -23.48 7.56 18.34
CA PHE A 341 -23.53 6.87 17.05
C PHE A 341 -24.34 5.58 17.12
N VAL A 342 -25.17 5.33 16.10
CA VAL A 342 -25.85 4.04 15.93
C VAL A 342 -25.60 3.52 14.51
N GLY A 343 -24.97 2.33 14.45
CA GLY A 343 -24.87 1.54 13.23
C GLY A 343 -25.63 0.22 13.35
N ARG A 344 -25.72 -0.53 12.25
CA ARG A 344 -26.35 -1.87 12.25
C ARG A 344 -25.74 -2.84 13.26
N ALA A 345 -24.42 -2.74 13.51
CA ALA A 345 -23.74 -3.55 14.50
C ALA A 345 -24.28 -3.31 15.93
N HIS A 346 -24.60 -2.06 16.27
CA HIS A 346 -25.19 -1.74 17.57
C HIS A 346 -26.61 -2.31 17.71
N ILE A 347 -27.42 -2.24 16.63
CA ILE A 347 -28.75 -2.89 16.60
C ILE A 347 -28.60 -4.41 16.73
N ALA A 348 -27.68 -5.04 16.01
CA ALA A 348 -27.41 -6.47 16.10
C ALA A 348 -26.98 -6.87 17.53
N LYS A 349 -26.11 -6.09 18.17
CA LYS A 349 -25.70 -6.30 19.55
C LYS A 349 -26.90 -6.21 20.52
N LEU A 350 -27.79 -5.22 20.32
CA LEU A 350 -29.01 -5.10 21.10
C LEU A 350 -29.93 -6.33 20.92
N ILE A 351 -30.09 -6.82 19.70
CA ILE A 351 -30.85 -8.02 19.37
C ILE A 351 -30.30 -9.23 20.14
N VAL A 352 -28.98 -9.42 20.15
CA VAL A 352 -28.29 -10.50 20.89
C VAL A 352 -28.47 -10.33 22.41
N GLN A 353 -28.30 -9.12 22.96
CA GLN A 353 -28.47 -8.84 24.39
C GLN A 353 -29.90 -9.14 24.87
N LYS A 354 -30.91 -8.92 24.03
CA LYS A 354 -32.31 -9.24 24.32
C LYS A 354 -32.68 -10.71 24.04
N GLY A 355 -31.71 -11.53 23.63
CA GLY A 355 -31.91 -12.97 23.42
C GLY A 355 -32.67 -13.38 22.16
N TYR A 356 -32.84 -12.46 21.20
CA TYR A 356 -33.52 -12.78 19.94
C TYR A 356 -32.63 -13.52 18.93
N CYS A 357 -31.29 -13.38 19.07
CA CYS A 357 -30.28 -14.11 18.31
C CYS A 357 -29.13 -14.51 19.21
N ASN A 358 -28.34 -15.53 18.82
CA ASN A 358 -27.20 -16.00 19.57
C ASN A 358 -25.93 -15.21 19.25
N THR A 359 -25.80 -14.71 18.02
CA THR A 359 -24.63 -13.97 17.54
C THR A 359 -25.01 -12.77 16.67
N VAL A 360 -24.11 -11.80 16.61
CA VAL A 360 -24.23 -10.63 15.74
C VAL A 360 -24.34 -11.07 14.27
N GLN A 361 -23.54 -12.05 13.85
CA GLN A 361 -23.60 -12.58 12.49
C GLN A 361 -24.96 -13.16 12.15
N GLU A 362 -25.57 -13.92 13.07
CA GLU A 362 -26.92 -14.45 12.90
C GLU A 362 -27.97 -13.34 12.65
N CYS A 363 -27.82 -12.19 13.33
CA CYS A 363 -28.73 -11.05 13.13
C CYS A 363 -28.62 -10.50 11.70
N PHE A 364 -27.41 -10.38 11.16
CA PHE A 364 -27.20 -9.95 9.79
C PHE A 364 -27.75 -10.96 8.78
N ASP A 365 -27.48 -12.23 8.97
CA ASP A 365 -27.88 -13.30 8.05
C ASP A 365 -29.38 -13.48 7.95
N LYS A 366 -30.09 -13.26 9.07
CA LYS A 366 -31.53 -13.52 9.15
C LYS A 366 -32.41 -12.27 9.01
N TYR A 367 -31.96 -11.10 9.50
CA TYR A 367 -32.88 -9.98 9.71
C TYR A 367 -32.44 -8.65 9.10
N ILE A 368 -31.19 -8.18 9.30
CA ILE A 368 -30.77 -6.80 9.00
C ILE A 368 -29.72 -6.68 7.89
N GLY A 369 -29.27 -7.80 7.33
CA GLY A 369 -28.37 -7.83 6.17
C GLY A 369 -29.08 -7.46 4.87
N LEU A 370 -28.32 -7.29 3.80
CA LEU A 370 -28.84 -6.96 2.47
C LEU A 370 -29.91 -7.98 2.04
N GLY A 371 -31.07 -7.49 1.59
CA GLY A 371 -32.18 -8.32 1.15
C GLY A 371 -32.93 -9.06 2.26
N LYS A 372 -32.63 -8.79 3.55
CA LYS A 372 -33.33 -9.40 4.69
C LYS A 372 -34.53 -8.59 5.15
N PRO A 373 -35.48 -9.19 5.91
CA PRO A 373 -36.79 -8.58 6.20
C PRO A 373 -36.76 -7.20 6.87
N ALA A 374 -35.76 -6.94 7.71
CA ALA A 374 -35.59 -5.64 8.35
C ALA A 374 -34.49 -4.80 7.72
N TYR A 375 -33.98 -5.19 6.56
CA TYR A 375 -33.04 -4.35 5.81
C TYR A 375 -33.67 -3.01 5.43
N SER A 376 -32.93 -1.94 5.56
CA SER A 376 -33.31 -0.61 5.08
C SER A 376 -32.20 -0.10 4.16
N GLU A 377 -32.58 0.41 3.02
CA GLU A 377 -31.65 0.99 2.06
C GLU A 377 -30.92 2.18 2.68
N LYS A 378 -29.70 2.37 2.26
CA LYS A 378 -28.83 3.45 2.65
C LYS A 378 -29.06 4.59 1.64
N ASN A 379 -29.50 5.78 2.04
CA ASN A 379 -29.61 6.99 1.18
C ASN A 379 -28.32 7.76 1.23
N GLU A 380 -27.59 7.96 0.08
CA GLU A 380 -26.19 7.86 0.22
C GLU A 380 -25.34 8.84 -0.48
N LEU A 381 -24.16 8.90 0.07
CA LEU A 381 -22.96 9.39 -0.52
C LEU A 381 -22.48 8.34 -1.55
N THR A 382 -22.25 8.72 -2.78
CA THR A 382 -21.52 7.88 -3.73
C THR A 382 -20.03 7.86 -3.37
N ALA A 383 -19.30 6.83 -3.82
CA ALA A 383 -17.85 6.79 -3.61
C ALA A 383 -17.14 8.00 -4.26
N THR A 384 -17.66 8.49 -5.39
CA THR A 384 -17.18 9.74 -6.03
C THR A 384 -17.37 10.96 -5.13
N GLU A 385 -18.57 11.16 -4.56
CA GLU A 385 -18.84 12.28 -3.64
C GLU A 385 -17.99 12.20 -2.37
N ALA A 386 -17.70 10.97 -1.86
CA ALA A 386 -16.79 10.76 -0.74
C ALA A 386 -15.38 11.26 -1.05
N VAL A 387 -14.81 10.83 -2.18
CA VAL A 387 -13.48 11.30 -2.64
C VAL A 387 -13.46 12.81 -2.79
N GLU A 388 -14.45 13.39 -3.47
CA GLU A 388 -14.56 14.85 -3.66
C GLU A 388 -14.69 15.63 -2.35
N SER A 389 -15.38 15.07 -1.35
CA SER A 389 -15.52 15.69 -0.03
C SER A 389 -14.22 15.71 0.74
N ILE A 390 -13.46 14.57 0.73
CA ILE A 390 -12.13 14.45 1.32
C ILE A 390 -11.16 15.43 0.64
N ARG A 391 -11.17 15.47 -0.70
CA ARG A 391 -10.32 16.37 -1.49
C ARG A 391 -10.59 17.84 -1.19
N ALA A 392 -11.87 18.21 -1.08
CA ALA A 392 -12.27 19.58 -0.72
C ALA A 392 -11.79 20.01 0.68
N ALA A 393 -11.69 19.04 1.61
CA ALA A 393 -11.09 19.24 2.93
C ALA A 393 -9.55 19.22 2.91
N GLY A 394 -8.93 19.25 1.72
CA GLY A 394 -7.48 19.18 1.56
C GLY A 394 -6.89 17.80 1.84
N GLY A 395 -7.70 16.78 2.12
CA GLY A 395 -7.25 15.43 2.45
C GLY A 395 -6.77 14.62 1.24
N LEU A 396 -6.20 13.45 1.56
CA LEU A 396 -5.86 12.39 0.63
C LEU A 396 -6.89 11.26 0.75
N ALA A 397 -7.43 10.79 -0.37
CA ALA A 397 -8.48 9.76 -0.39
C ALA A 397 -7.91 8.39 -0.78
N PHE A 398 -8.29 7.35 -0.02
CA PHE A 398 -7.88 5.97 -0.25
C PHE A 398 -9.10 5.05 -0.20
N LEU A 399 -9.16 4.05 -1.12
CA LEU A 399 -10.17 3.00 -1.03
C LEU A 399 -9.83 2.07 0.14
N ALA A 400 -10.75 1.95 1.11
CA ALA A 400 -10.59 1.08 2.27
C ALA A 400 -10.89 -0.38 1.91
N HIS A 401 -10.17 -1.32 2.52
CA HIS A 401 -10.40 -2.78 2.51
C HIS A 401 -11.16 -3.30 1.26
N PRO A 402 -10.61 -3.14 0.02
CA PRO A 402 -11.27 -3.50 -1.24
C PRO A 402 -11.85 -4.93 -1.29
N HIS A 403 -11.32 -5.89 -0.52
CA HIS A 403 -11.85 -7.26 -0.44
C HIS A 403 -13.30 -7.32 0.08
N GLN A 404 -13.73 -6.34 0.89
CA GLN A 404 -15.10 -6.29 1.44
C GLN A 404 -16.13 -5.87 0.38
N THR A 405 -15.71 -5.23 -0.71
CA THR A 405 -16.58 -4.87 -1.82
C THR A 405 -17.18 -6.08 -2.54
N LYS A 406 -16.51 -7.25 -2.43
CA LYS A 406 -16.81 -8.49 -3.16
C LYS A 406 -16.70 -8.34 -4.69
N TYR A 407 -16.08 -7.28 -5.17
CA TYR A 407 -15.77 -7.09 -6.58
C TYR A 407 -14.65 -8.03 -7.00
N ASN A 408 -14.74 -8.56 -8.22
CA ASN A 408 -13.58 -9.16 -8.87
C ASN A 408 -12.59 -8.05 -9.32
N LEU A 409 -11.39 -8.44 -9.75
CA LEU A 409 -10.34 -7.49 -10.09
C LEU A 409 -10.72 -6.52 -11.23
N ASN A 410 -11.51 -6.96 -12.22
CA ASN A 410 -11.95 -6.08 -13.31
C ASN A 410 -12.93 -5.02 -12.80
N GLN A 411 -13.91 -5.41 -11.99
CA GLN A 411 -14.86 -4.47 -11.38
C GLN A 411 -14.14 -3.49 -10.44
N LEU A 412 -13.15 -3.98 -9.68
CA LEU A 412 -12.34 -3.15 -8.81
C LEU A 412 -11.49 -2.15 -9.63
N GLU A 413 -10.92 -2.58 -10.74
CA GLU A 413 -10.17 -1.71 -11.66
C GLU A 413 -11.07 -0.60 -12.22
N GLU A 414 -12.27 -0.92 -12.67
CA GLU A 414 -13.24 0.06 -13.16
C GLU A 414 -13.61 1.09 -12.09
N LEU A 415 -13.88 0.64 -10.86
CA LEU A 415 -14.14 1.52 -9.72
C LEU A 415 -12.93 2.44 -9.44
N LEU A 416 -11.73 1.89 -9.36
CA LEU A 416 -10.51 2.65 -9.08
C LEU A 416 -10.20 3.68 -10.17
N LEU A 417 -10.43 3.36 -11.45
CA LEU A 417 -10.30 4.31 -12.57
C LEU A 417 -11.30 5.46 -12.45
N LYS A 418 -12.58 5.14 -12.13
CA LYS A 418 -13.62 6.13 -11.87
C LYS A 418 -13.24 7.06 -10.73
N LEU A 419 -12.79 6.51 -9.60
CA LEU A 419 -12.44 7.29 -8.42
C LEU A 419 -11.13 8.08 -8.60
N LYS A 420 -10.16 7.52 -9.32
CA LYS A 420 -8.91 8.22 -9.67
C LYS A 420 -9.18 9.49 -10.49
N ALA A 421 -10.15 9.44 -11.41
CA ALA A 421 -10.52 10.61 -12.23
C ALA A 421 -11.03 11.79 -11.39
N VAL A 422 -11.54 11.56 -10.17
CA VAL A 422 -12.00 12.58 -9.22
C VAL A 422 -11.02 12.81 -8.05
N GLY A 423 -9.82 12.21 -8.10
CA GLY A 423 -8.71 12.50 -7.20
C GLY A 423 -8.44 11.48 -6.10
N LEU A 424 -8.86 10.21 -6.26
CA LEU A 424 -8.40 9.13 -5.39
C LEU A 424 -6.88 9.01 -5.48
N ASN A 425 -6.22 8.95 -4.34
CA ASN A 425 -4.76 8.87 -4.23
C ASN A 425 -4.24 7.45 -4.18
N GLY A 426 -5.04 6.51 -3.66
CA GLY A 426 -4.59 5.15 -3.48
C GLY A 426 -5.65 4.21 -2.91
N LEU A 427 -5.17 3.09 -2.39
CA LEU A 427 -5.97 2.09 -1.69
C LEU A 427 -5.20 1.48 -0.53
N GLU A 428 -5.89 0.77 0.36
CA GLU A 428 -5.22 0.02 1.40
C GLU A 428 -4.47 -1.17 0.80
N GLY A 429 -3.14 -1.09 0.80
CA GLY A 429 -2.21 -2.15 0.43
C GLY A 429 -1.82 -3.06 1.62
N TYR A 430 -2.18 -2.64 2.85
CA TYR A 430 -1.97 -3.35 4.11
C TYR A 430 -3.29 -3.38 4.88
N TYR A 431 -3.77 -4.58 5.20
CA TYR A 431 -5.00 -4.72 5.98
C TYR A 431 -5.05 -6.06 6.74
N SER A 432 -5.69 -6.07 7.90
CA SER A 432 -5.71 -7.18 8.85
C SER A 432 -6.28 -8.49 8.30
N GLU A 433 -7.19 -8.43 7.35
CA GLU A 433 -7.93 -9.59 6.82
C GLU A 433 -7.51 -10.01 5.41
N TYR A 434 -6.43 -9.43 4.87
CA TYR A 434 -5.92 -9.83 3.57
C TYR A 434 -5.26 -11.21 3.61
N THR A 435 -5.58 -12.01 2.61
CA THR A 435 -4.78 -13.18 2.25
C THR A 435 -3.55 -12.74 1.45
N PRO A 436 -2.55 -13.62 1.29
CA PRO A 436 -1.41 -13.33 0.42
C PRO A 436 -1.81 -12.95 -1.01
N GLU A 437 -2.85 -13.57 -1.54
CA GLU A 437 -3.40 -13.29 -2.87
C GLU A 437 -3.99 -11.88 -2.92
N HIS A 438 -4.78 -11.48 -1.93
CA HIS A 438 -5.31 -10.13 -1.82
C HIS A 438 -4.19 -9.07 -1.81
N ILE A 439 -3.10 -9.32 -1.07
CA ILE A 439 -1.96 -8.39 -1.00
C ILE A 439 -1.34 -8.23 -2.39
N ALA A 440 -1.05 -9.34 -3.09
CA ALA A 440 -0.46 -9.31 -4.42
C ALA A 440 -1.39 -8.61 -5.43
N ASP A 441 -2.65 -9.04 -5.50
CA ASP A 441 -3.63 -8.53 -6.46
C ASP A 441 -3.85 -7.02 -6.32
N TYR A 442 -4.07 -6.55 -5.08
CA TYR A 442 -4.37 -5.13 -4.86
C TYR A 442 -3.14 -4.24 -5.05
N ARG A 443 -1.95 -4.71 -4.66
CA ARG A 443 -0.71 -3.97 -4.89
C ARG A 443 -0.33 -3.91 -6.37
N LEU A 444 -0.48 -5.00 -7.12
CA LEU A 444 -0.27 -5.01 -8.58
C LEU A 444 -1.28 -4.12 -9.30
N LEU A 445 -2.54 -4.14 -8.88
CA LEU A 445 -3.58 -3.27 -9.44
C LEU A 445 -3.28 -1.79 -9.15
N ALA A 446 -2.86 -1.46 -7.93
CA ALA A 446 -2.45 -0.11 -7.58
C ALA A 446 -1.25 0.35 -8.42
N GLN A 447 -0.22 -0.48 -8.59
CA GLN A 447 0.92 -0.18 -9.46
C GLN A 447 0.46 0.06 -10.91
N LYS A 448 -0.36 -0.84 -11.47
CA LYS A 448 -0.93 -0.68 -12.82
C LYS A 448 -1.64 0.66 -13.00
N LEU A 449 -2.40 1.06 -11.98
CA LEU A 449 -3.18 2.28 -11.99
C LEU A 449 -2.43 3.51 -11.46
N LYS A 450 -1.14 3.39 -11.12
CA LYS A 450 -0.32 4.48 -10.55
C LYS A 450 -0.98 5.08 -9.31
N LEU A 451 -1.37 4.25 -8.37
CA LEU A 451 -1.98 4.59 -7.09
C LEU A 451 -1.03 4.25 -5.95
N ALA A 452 -1.05 5.05 -4.88
CA ALA A 452 -0.25 4.82 -3.69
C ALA A 452 -0.91 3.79 -2.75
N PHE A 453 -0.16 3.38 -1.73
CA PHE A 453 -0.66 2.54 -0.65
C PHE A 453 -0.91 3.36 0.62
N SER A 454 -2.01 3.02 1.31
CA SER A 454 -2.19 3.23 2.73
C SER A 454 -2.36 1.87 3.41
N GLY A 455 -2.79 1.87 4.66
CA GLY A 455 -3.18 0.63 5.31
C GLY A 455 -3.49 0.83 6.78
N GLY A 456 -4.17 -0.13 7.37
CA GLY A 456 -4.53 -0.07 8.76
C GLY A 456 -5.10 -1.37 9.29
N SER A 457 -5.26 -1.39 10.62
CA SER A 457 -5.81 -2.55 11.31
C SER A 457 -7.33 -2.63 11.20
N ASP A 458 -8.00 -1.51 11.01
CA ASP A 458 -9.45 -1.38 11.17
C ASP A 458 -9.87 -1.74 12.61
N PHE A 459 -9.10 -1.23 13.58
CA PHE A 459 -9.27 -1.49 15.00
C PHE A 459 -10.53 -0.84 15.56
N HIS A 460 -11.35 -1.64 16.24
CA HIS A 460 -12.61 -1.22 16.89
C HIS A 460 -12.67 -1.58 18.38
N GLY A 461 -11.53 -1.96 18.98
CA GLY A 461 -11.52 -2.44 20.37
C GLY A 461 -12.36 -3.69 20.58
N ALA A 462 -13.21 -3.71 21.59
CA ALA A 462 -14.03 -4.87 21.94
C ALA A 462 -15.12 -5.23 20.91
N MET A 463 -15.38 -4.39 19.90
CA MET A 463 -16.31 -4.73 18.80
C MET A 463 -15.68 -5.74 17.83
N LYS A 464 -14.36 -5.68 17.62
CA LYS A 464 -13.57 -6.64 16.83
C LYS A 464 -12.42 -7.17 17.68
N PRO A 465 -12.65 -8.02 18.70
CA PRO A 465 -11.66 -8.40 19.70
C PRO A 465 -10.48 -9.22 19.14
N HIS A 466 -10.60 -9.72 17.92
CA HIS A 466 -9.56 -10.47 17.21
C HIS A 466 -8.64 -9.58 16.36
N ILE A 467 -8.90 -8.27 16.30
CA ILE A 467 -8.09 -7.28 15.60
C ILE A 467 -7.37 -6.42 16.62
N ALA A 468 -6.05 -6.46 16.63
CA ALA A 468 -5.21 -5.61 17.46
C ALA A 468 -4.70 -4.39 16.68
N MET A 469 -4.68 -3.22 17.31
CA MET A 469 -4.15 -2.00 16.73
C MET A 469 -2.68 -2.16 16.33
N GLY A 470 -2.34 -1.77 15.10
CA GLY A 470 -0.98 -1.82 14.53
C GLY A 470 -0.48 -3.21 14.15
N THR A 471 -1.16 -4.29 14.57
CA THR A 471 -0.74 -5.67 14.24
C THR A 471 -1.84 -6.54 13.63
N GLY A 472 -3.07 -6.05 13.57
CA GLY A 472 -4.19 -6.78 12.99
C GLY A 472 -4.44 -8.12 13.69
N LYS A 473 -4.41 -9.21 12.94
CA LYS A 473 -4.46 -10.59 13.46
C LYS A 473 -3.07 -11.17 13.77
N GLY A 474 -2.07 -10.33 13.98
CA GLY A 474 -0.65 -10.71 14.10
C GLY A 474 0.09 -10.76 12.76
N ASN A 475 -0.56 -10.36 11.69
CA ASN A 475 -0.08 -10.40 10.32
C ASN A 475 0.19 -9.02 9.71
N LEU A 476 0.00 -7.94 10.47
CA LEU A 476 0.16 -6.57 10.00
C LEU A 476 1.38 -5.91 10.64
N ASN A 477 2.18 -5.22 9.84
CA ASN A 477 3.34 -4.46 10.29
C ASN A 477 3.65 -3.35 9.28
N ILE A 478 2.89 -2.24 9.32
CA ILE A 478 3.01 -1.15 8.34
C ILE A 478 4.25 -0.31 8.64
N PRO A 479 5.22 -0.22 7.72
CA PRO A 479 6.44 0.55 7.93
C PRO A 479 6.19 2.06 7.89
N TYR A 480 7.00 2.80 8.64
CA TYR A 480 6.87 4.27 8.73
C TYR A 480 7.10 4.97 7.38
N TYR A 481 7.90 4.39 6.46
CA TYR A 481 8.10 4.99 5.14
C TYR A 481 6.80 5.09 4.31
N VAL A 482 5.77 4.29 4.62
CA VAL A 482 4.44 4.46 4.00
C VAL A 482 3.86 5.82 4.36
N LEU A 483 4.04 6.26 5.62
CA LEU A 483 3.65 7.60 6.04
C LEU A 483 4.50 8.67 5.35
N ASP A 484 5.81 8.44 5.21
CA ASP A 484 6.68 9.38 4.49
C ASP A 484 6.23 9.55 3.04
N ASN A 485 5.84 8.45 2.37
CA ASN A 485 5.26 8.50 1.02
C ASN A 485 3.94 9.30 0.97
N ILE A 486 3.04 9.07 1.93
CA ILE A 486 1.77 9.81 2.05
C ILE A 486 2.04 11.32 2.26
N LYS A 487 3.03 11.67 3.09
CA LYS A 487 3.46 13.07 3.30
C LYS A 487 4.02 13.71 2.02
N ASP A 488 4.82 12.97 1.26
CA ASP A 488 5.36 13.42 -0.04
C ASP A 488 4.23 13.72 -1.03
N ILE A 489 3.24 12.82 -1.14
CA ILE A 489 2.05 13.02 -1.98
C ILE A 489 1.28 14.26 -1.53
N LYS A 490 1.07 14.41 -0.22
CA LYS A 490 0.37 15.56 0.36
C LYS A 490 1.07 16.88 0.03
N SER A 491 2.39 16.92 0.16
CA SER A 491 3.20 18.10 -0.14
C SER A 491 3.14 18.49 -1.62
N SER A 492 3.15 17.49 -2.52
CA SER A 492 3.07 17.69 -3.97
C SER A 492 1.72 18.23 -4.45
N GLN A 493 0.65 18.10 -3.65
CA GLN A 493 -0.67 18.64 -4.00
C GLN A 493 -0.82 20.14 -3.64
N ASN A 494 0.04 20.64 -2.77
CA ASN A 494 0.02 22.02 -2.31
C ASN A 494 0.99 22.91 -3.10
N SER A 495 1.80 22.32 -4.00
CA SER A 495 2.73 22.99 -4.93
C SER A 495 2.15 23.09 -6.33
#